data_f2218c7a1599f2e253ce5b2a32ad0340
#
_entry.id   f2218c7a1599f2e253ce5b2a32ad0340
#
_cell.length_a   1.000
_cell.length_b   1.000
_cell.length_c   1.000
_cell.angle_alpha   90.00
_cell.angle_beta   90.00
_cell.angle_gamma   90.00
#
_symmetry.space_group_name_H-M   'P 1'
#
loop_
_entity.id
_entity.type
_entity.pdbx_description
1 polymer ?
#
loop_
_entity_poly.entity_id
_entity_poly.type
_entity_poly.pdbx_seq_one_letter_code
_entity_poly.pdbx_strand_id
1 'polypeptide(L)'
;MATAGECRKALESLTARISEMKQEDRAAHLDDRTLSCTVSDLGITFVTRLGPHGAASVREATAADGAAQIRFTAKSDDVLSIADDPGSFARAWLTGRLKVEGNLLDLLRLRKLMS
;
A
#
# COMPACT_ATOMS: atom_id res chain seq x y z
N MET A 1 -16.76 -9.64 5.61
CA MET A 1 -15.62 -9.71 4.69
C MET A 1 -15.89 -8.82 3.49
N ALA A 2 -14.95 -7.96 3.15
CA ALA A 2 -15.10 -7.08 1.99
C ALA A 2 -14.85 -7.83 0.68
N THR A 3 -15.34 -7.28 -0.44
CA THR A 3 -15.13 -7.86 -1.75
C THR A 3 -13.81 -7.40 -2.38
N ALA A 4 -13.36 -8.11 -3.41
CA ALA A 4 -12.17 -7.72 -4.17
C ALA A 4 -12.33 -6.31 -4.76
N GLY A 5 -13.51 -5.98 -5.29
CA GLY A 5 -13.78 -4.65 -5.83
C GLY A 5 -13.71 -3.55 -4.78
N GLU A 6 -14.20 -3.82 -3.58
CA GLU A 6 -14.11 -2.87 -2.46
C GLU A 6 -12.66 -2.66 -2.03
N CYS A 7 -11.87 -3.71 -1.95
CA CYS A 7 -10.45 -3.62 -1.63
C CYS A 7 -9.68 -2.84 -2.68
N ARG A 8 -9.97 -3.08 -3.96
CA ARG A 8 -9.35 -2.34 -5.06
C ARG A 8 -9.64 -0.84 -4.95
N LYS A 9 -10.90 -0.47 -4.69
CA LYS A 9 -11.29 0.93 -4.51
C LYS A 9 -10.58 1.55 -3.31
N ALA A 10 -10.47 0.80 -2.21
CA ALA A 10 -9.78 1.26 -1.01
C ALA A 10 -8.30 1.55 -1.31
N LEU A 11 -7.64 0.66 -2.03
CA LEU A 11 -6.24 0.83 -2.41
C LEU A 11 -6.06 1.99 -3.39
N GLU A 12 -6.99 2.17 -4.33
CA GLU A 12 -6.99 3.32 -5.23
C GLU A 12 -7.12 4.63 -4.47
N SER A 13 -7.98 4.67 -3.44
CA SER A 13 -8.13 5.83 -2.58
C SER A 13 -6.84 6.16 -1.83
N LEU A 14 -6.16 5.14 -1.29
CA LEU A 14 -4.88 5.33 -0.61
C LEU A 14 -3.80 5.85 -1.55
N THR A 15 -3.70 5.28 -2.76
CA THR A 15 -2.72 5.72 -3.74
C THR A 15 -3.02 7.14 -4.24
N ALA A 16 -4.29 7.50 -4.37
CA ALA A 16 -4.69 8.87 -4.73
C ALA A 16 -4.22 9.87 -3.68
N ARG A 17 -4.34 9.54 -2.40
CA ARG A 17 -3.87 10.41 -1.30
C ARG A 17 -2.37 10.61 -1.34
N ILE A 18 -1.62 9.56 -1.64
CA ILE A 18 -0.17 9.66 -1.81
C ILE A 18 0.17 10.55 -3.01
N SER A 19 -0.60 10.43 -4.09
CA SER A 19 -0.40 11.25 -5.30
C SER A 19 -0.70 12.74 -5.07
N GLU A 20 -1.57 13.05 -4.11
CA GLU A 20 -1.91 14.43 -3.74
C GLU A 20 -0.80 15.09 -2.92
N MET A 21 0.13 14.35 -2.37
CA MET A 21 1.24 14.91 -1.62
C MET A 21 2.12 15.74 -2.54
N LYS A 22 2.77 16.74 -1.97
CA LYS A 22 3.69 17.57 -2.73
C LYS A 22 4.80 16.69 -3.31
N GLN A 23 5.09 16.90 -4.58
CA GLN A 23 6.09 16.11 -5.29
C GLN A 23 7.44 16.09 -4.59
N GLU A 24 7.87 17.22 -4.06
CA GLU A 24 9.12 17.34 -3.34
C GLU A 24 9.18 16.45 -2.10
N ASP A 25 8.05 16.33 -1.39
CA ASP A 25 7.97 15.47 -0.20
C ASP A 25 8.10 14.00 -0.59
N ARG A 26 7.44 13.60 -1.66
CA ARG A 26 7.56 12.22 -2.15
C ARG A 26 8.98 11.92 -2.62
N ALA A 27 9.58 12.83 -3.37
CA ALA A 27 10.93 12.65 -3.88
C ALA A 27 11.96 12.57 -2.73
N ALA A 28 11.70 13.25 -1.63
CA ALA A 28 12.59 13.23 -0.47
C ALA A 28 12.45 11.95 0.35
N HIS A 29 11.30 11.28 0.30
CA HIS A 29 10.98 10.18 1.21
C HIS A 29 10.99 8.80 0.54
N LEU A 30 10.61 8.69 -0.72
CA LEU A 30 10.48 7.40 -1.36
C LEU A 30 10.80 7.49 -2.85
N ASP A 31 11.79 6.72 -3.27
CA ASP A 31 12.13 6.56 -4.68
C ASP A 31 11.08 5.68 -5.37
N ASP A 32 11.25 5.50 -6.69
CA ASP A 32 10.38 4.64 -7.48
C ASP A 32 10.40 3.20 -6.93
N ARG A 33 9.25 2.71 -6.49
CA ARG A 33 9.12 1.40 -5.87
C ARG A 33 7.86 0.69 -6.33
N THR A 34 7.95 -0.62 -6.49
CA THR A 34 6.78 -1.46 -6.71
C THR A 34 6.18 -1.84 -5.36
N LEU A 35 4.85 -1.75 -5.28
CA LEU A 35 4.11 -2.06 -4.07
C LEU A 35 3.12 -3.19 -4.36
N SER A 36 2.94 -4.09 -3.42
CA SER A 36 1.89 -5.09 -3.50
C SER A 36 1.07 -5.12 -2.22
N CYS A 37 -0.19 -5.48 -2.34
CA CYS A 37 -1.07 -5.71 -1.19
C CYS A 37 -1.77 -7.03 -1.39
N THR A 38 -1.44 -8.01 -0.55
CA THR A 38 -2.11 -9.30 -0.54
C THR A 38 -3.25 -9.25 0.44
N VAL A 39 -4.47 -9.49 -0.05
CA VAL A 39 -5.67 -9.56 0.78
C VAL A 39 -5.84 -11.02 1.16
N SER A 40 -5.39 -11.39 2.36
CA SER A 40 -5.19 -12.78 2.77
C SER A 40 -6.47 -13.62 2.80
N ASP A 41 -7.59 -13.03 3.20
CA ASP A 41 -8.87 -13.73 3.27
C ASP A 41 -9.54 -13.91 1.89
N LEU A 42 -9.10 -13.16 0.88
CA LEU A 42 -9.60 -13.28 -0.49
C LEU A 42 -8.63 -14.02 -1.41
N GLY A 43 -7.39 -14.18 -1.00
CA GLY A 43 -6.36 -14.82 -1.82
C GLY A 43 -5.99 -14.02 -3.07
N ILE A 44 -6.12 -12.70 -3.03
CA ILE A 44 -5.85 -11.81 -4.15
C ILE A 44 -4.71 -10.87 -3.79
N THR A 45 -3.82 -10.61 -4.75
CA THR A 45 -2.76 -9.62 -4.59
C THR A 45 -2.96 -8.51 -5.61
N PHE A 46 -2.95 -7.26 -5.13
CA PHE A 46 -2.97 -6.07 -5.98
C PHE A 46 -1.58 -5.48 -6.04
N VAL A 47 -1.23 -4.89 -7.18
CA VAL A 47 0.07 -4.25 -7.38
C VAL A 47 -0.10 -2.84 -7.92
N THR A 48 0.85 -1.99 -7.56
CA THR A 48 0.97 -0.66 -8.12
C THR A 48 2.44 -0.24 -8.08
N ARG A 49 2.74 0.91 -8.64
CA ARG A 49 4.07 1.49 -8.62
C ARG A 49 3.98 2.91 -8.07
N LEU A 50 4.79 3.19 -7.06
CA LEU A 50 4.88 4.49 -6.43
C LEU A 50 6.18 5.15 -6.84
N GLY A 51 6.11 6.39 -7.33
CA GLY A 51 7.29 7.15 -7.73
C GLY A 51 7.12 8.63 -7.38
N PRO A 52 8.11 9.47 -7.74
CA PRO A 52 8.06 10.90 -7.42
C PRO A 52 6.91 11.64 -8.10
N HIS A 53 6.32 11.06 -9.15
CA HIS A 53 5.19 11.64 -9.88
C HIS A 53 3.83 11.10 -9.44
N GLY A 54 3.80 10.30 -8.39
CA GLY A 54 2.59 9.69 -7.87
C GLY A 54 2.55 8.20 -8.07
N ALA A 55 1.37 7.61 -7.90
CA ALA A 55 1.16 6.17 -8.00
C ALA A 55 0.50 5.81 -9.32
N ALA A 56 0.90 4.67 -9.89
CA ALA A 56 0.23 4.08 -11.04
C ALA A 56 -1.10 3.47 -10.62
N SER A 57 -1.93 3.09 -11.60
CA SER A 57 -3.21 2.43 -11.32
C SER A 57 -3.00 1.12 -10.57
N VAL A 58 -3.88 0.86 -9.61
CA VAL A 58 -3.90 -0.40 -8.89
C VAL A 58 -4.51 -1.47 -9.79
N ARG A 59 -3.83 -2.60 -9.89
CA ARG A 59 -4.31 -3.74 -10.68
C ARG A 59 -4.04 -5.05 -9.94
N GLU A 60 -4.73 -6.10 -10.34
CA GLU A 60 -4.49 -7.42 -9.80
C GLU A 60 -3.18 -7.98 -10.33
N ALA A 61 -2.36 -8.57 -9.44
CA ALA A 61 -1.07 -9.14 -9.81
C ALA A 61 -1.23 -10.41 -10.64
N THR A 62 -0.28 -10.63 -11.52
CA THR A 62 -0.16 -11.87 -12.31
C THR A 62 1.17 -12.55 -11.97
N ALA A 63 1.35 -13.78 -12.44
CA ALA A 63 2.59 -14.52 -12.22
C ALA A 63 3.81 -13.79 -12.80
N ALA A 64 3.60 -12.95 -13.81
CA ALA A 64 4.68 -12.20 -14.45
C ALA A 64 5.21 -11.04 -13.59
N ASP A 65 4.46 -10.61 -12.58
CA ASP A 65 4.86 -9.45 -11.76
C ASP A 65 6.01 -9.74 -10.80
N GLY A 66 6.16 -10.99 -10.38
CA GLY A 66 7.17 -11.34 -9.39
C GLY A 66 6.89 -10.69 -8.03
N ALA A 67 7.88 -10.63 -7.15
CA ALA A 67 7.75 -10.03 -5.84
C ALA A 67 7.96 -8.51 -5.92
N ALA A 68 7.04 -7.75 -5.32
CA ALA A 68 7.18 -6.30 -5.22
C ALA A 68 8.27 -5.92 -4.21
N GLN A 69 8.81 -4.73 -4.34
CA GLN A 69 9.86 -4.22 -3.44
C GLN A 69 9.33 -3.96 -2.04
N ILE A 70 8.10 -3.48 -1.92
CA ILE A 70 7.42 -3.33 -0.63
C ILE A 70 6.13 -4.14 -0.71
N ARG A 71 5.91 -5.01 0.27
CA ARG A 71 4.79 -5.95 0.28
C ARG A 71 3.95 -5.76 1.54
N PHE A 72 2.66 -5.60 1.34
CA PHE A 72 1.68 -5.50 2.41
C PHE A 72 0.80 -6.74 2.41
N THR A 73 0.42 -7.19 3.59
CA THR A 73 -0.54 -8.28 3.75
C THR A 73 -1.54 -7.89 4.84
N ALA A 74 -2.81 -7.98 4.52
CA ALA A 74 -3.89 -7.66 5.45
C ALA A 74 -5.16 -8.38 5.04
N LYS A 75 -6.12 -8.46 5.97
CA LYS A 75 -7.47 -8.94 5.64
C LYS A 75 -8.24 -7.84 4.95
N SER A 76 -9.29 -8.22 4.19
CA SER A 76 -10.08 -7.26 3.42
C SER A 76 -10.66 -6.14 4.28
N ASP A 77 -11.20 -6.46 5.45
CA ASP A 77 -11.77 -5.46 6.35
C ASP A 77 -10.71 -4.49 6.88
N ASP A 78 -9.50 -4.98 7.12
CA ASP A 78 -8.39 -4.11 7.56
C ASP A 78 -7.94 -3.17 6.44
N VAL A 79 -7.95 -3.62 5.20
CA VAL A 79 -7.64 -2.76 4.04
C VAL A 79 -8.64 -1.60 3.98
N LEU A 80 -9.94 -1.89 4.11
CA LEU A 80 -10.98 -0.87 4.10
C LEU A 80 -10.84 0.10 5.27
N SER A 81 -10.54 -0.43 6.45
CA SER A 81 -10.38 0.38 7.67
C SER A 81 -9.22 1.38 7.53
N ILE A 82 -8.10 0.94 6.98
CA ILE A 82 -6.93 1.80 6.76
C ILE A 82 -7.23 2.86 5.71
N ALA A 83 -7.95 2.50 4.64
CA ALA A 83 -8.30 3.45 3.59
C ALA A 83 -9.27 4.52 4.11
N ASP A 84 -10.19 4.13 4.99
CA ASP A 84 -11.16 5.03 5.60
C ASP A 84 -10.49 5.97 6.61
N ASP A 85 -9.51 5.46 7.35
CA ASP A 85 -8.74 6.23 8.33
C ASP A 85 -7.24 5.96 8.14
N PRO A 86 -6.55 6.70 7.24
CA PRO A 86 -5.12 6.50 7.02
C PRO A 86 -4.25 6.69 8.26
N GLY A 87 -4.72 7.41 9.26
CA GLY A 87 -4.01 7.55 10.54
C GLY A 87 -3.90 6.23 11.29
N SER A 88 -4.73 5.24 10.97
CA SER A 88 -4.67 3.91 11.60
C SER A 88 -3.59 3.00 11.02
N PHE A 89 -2.88 3.43 9.97
CA PHE A 89 -1.85 2.63 9.32
C PHE A 89 -0.77 2.14 10.30
N ALA A 90 -0.18 3.06 11.04
CA ALA A 90 0.88 2.73 11.99
C ALA A 90 0.37 1.78 13.09
N ARG A 91 -0.86 2.01 13.58
CA ARG A 91 -1.47 1.16 14.59
C ARG A 91 -1.70 -0.25 14.05
N ALA A 92 -2.23 -0.37 12.85
CA ALA A 92 -2.47 -1.67 12.21
C ALA A 92 -1.16 -2.45 12.05
N TRP A 93 -0.08 -1.76 11.68
CA TRP A 93 1.24 -2.35 11.55
C TRP A 93 1.75 -2.84 12.91
N LEU A 94 1.67 -1.99 13.94
CA LEU A 94 2.13 -2.33 15.29
C LEU A 94 1.36 -3.49 15.91
N THR A 95 0.07 -3.59 15.64
CA THR A 95 -0.79 -4.64 16.21
C THR A 95 -0.82 -5.93 15.38
N GLY A 96 -0.09 -5.98 14.26
CA GLY A 96 -0.02 -7.18 13.42
C GLY A 96 -1.19 -7.38 12.47
N ARG A 97 -2.15 -6.45 12.42
CA ARG A 97 -3.26 -6.51 11.44
C ARG A 97 -2.78 -6.21 10.03
N LEU A 98 -1.73 -5.41 9.90
CA LEU A 98 -1.07 -5.12 8.64
C LEU A 98 0.37 -5.63 8.73
N LYS A 99 0.73 -6.54 7.85
CA LYS A 99 2.10 -7.03 7.73
C LYS A 99 2.79 -6.26 6.60
N VAL A 100 3.97 -5.74 6.87
CA VAL A 100 4.75 -4.97 5.89
C VAL A 100 6.11 -5.61 5.75
N GLU A 101 6.50 -5.92 4.52
CA GLU A 101 7.79 -6.53 4.22
C GLU A 101 8.51 -5.72 3.16
N GLY A 102 9.84 -5.67 3.24
CA GLY A 102 10.66 -4.94 2.29
C GLY A 102 12.01 -4.57 2.90
N ASN A 103 12.75 -3.73 2.20
CA ASN A 103 14.01 -3.20 2.69
C ASN A 103 13.74 -2.30 3.91
N LEU A 104 14.54 -2.44 4.97
CA LEU A 104 14.34 -1.68 6.21
C LEU A 104 14.28 -0.17 5.97
N LEU A 105 15.17 0.35 5.12
CA LEU A 105 15.22 1.79 4.82
C LEU A 105 13.93 2.24 4.13
N ASP A 106 13.41 1.45 3.19
CA ASP A 106 12.14 1.74 2.51
C ASP A 106 10.98 1.72 3.48
N LEU A 107 10.97 0.78 4.42
CA LEU A 107 9.92 0.67 5.43
C LEU A 107 9.92 1.88 6.38
N LEU A 108 11.09 2.35 6.76
CA LEU A 108 11.20 3.54 7.60
C LEU A 108 10.73 4.80 6.87
N ARG A 109 11.07 4.93 5.59
CA ARG A 109 10.60 6.02 4.74
C ARG A 109 9.09 6.01 4.56
N LEU A 110 8.53 4.82 4.31
CA LEU A 110 7.09 4.63 4.17
C LEU A 110 6.37 5.02 5.45
N ARG A 111 6.86 4.58 6.59
CA ARG A 111 6.27 4.89 7.89
C ARG A 111 6.23 6.40 8.11
N LYS A 112 7.32 7.10 7.78
CA LYS A 112 7.39 8.55 7.89
C LYS A 112 6.42 9.25 6.96
N LEU A 113 6.28 8.73 5.74
CA LEU A 113 5.37 9.28 4.74
C LEU A 113 3.91 9.15 5.16
N MET A 114 3.57 8.04 5.82
CA MET A 114 2.19 7.73 6.21
C MET A 114 1.81 8.20 7.61
N SER A 115 2.76 8.69 8.36
CA SER A 115 2.50 9.17 9.72
C SER A 115 1.93 10.59 9.76
#